data_efcf3754800184fcc30090b6a472acd0
#
_entry.id   efcf3754800184fcc30090b6a472acd0
#
_cell.length_a   1.000
_cell.length_b   1.000
_cell.length_c   1.000
_cell.angle_alpha   90.00
_cell.angle_beta   90.00
_cell.angle_gamma   90.00
#
_symmetry.space_group_name_H-M   'P 1'
#
loop_
_entity.id
_entity.type
_entity.pdbx_description
1 polymer ?
#
loop_
_entity_poly.entity_id
_entity_poly.type
_entity_poly.pdbx_seq_one_letter_code
_entity_poly.pdbx_strand_id
1 'polypeptide(L)'
;MDYLTEAQKKAYILADNRFALDAGWDEDMLRVEMEALQGMDFDVDAELQKPCVAKTGDVWHLGKHRVICGDSTLPETYERLLGSEKVNLVCTDPPYMIQLESTSGKIKNDDLNDKDAYEFLKSAFTAFHSVMATDASIYVFYATAKARIFHDAYEDAGFKVGAGLVWKKDRLVLTRMDWKYIHEPIIWGWRKDGRHRWYGDQKQTTVFSFDRIKDSKKDGCGHPSSKPVPLIAYLVKQCTQTNGIVLDGFLGSASTLIACEQLNRICYGVELEPKFVDVAVERYIQSKDGNTEDVFLERDGERIPYVDVPKPKEES
;
A
#
# COMPACT_ATOMS: atom_id res chain seq x y z
N MET A 1 11.47 -32.81 -9.53
CA MET A 1 10.84 -31.63 -8.96
C MET A 1 9.40 -31.84 -8.50
N ASP A 2 8.85 -33.04 -8.69
CA ASP A 2 7.43 -33.33 -8.37
C ASP A 2 7.13 -33.50 -6.87
N TYR A 3 8.17 -33.44 -6.02
CA TYR A 3 8.07 -33.52 -4.56
C TYR A 3 8.04 -32.14 -3.86
N LEU A 4 8.15 -31.05 -4.62
CA LEU A 4 8.13 -29.71 -4.07
C LEU A 4 6.69 -29.13 -4.11
N THR A 5 6.31 -28.43 -3.04
CA THR A 5 5.07 -27.64 -3.05
C THR A 5 5.17 -26.52 -4.08
N GLU A 6 4.04 -25.97 -4.52
CA GLU A 6 4.03 -24.85 -5.47
C GLU A 6 4.80 -23.63 -4.93
N ALA A 7 4.73 -23.38 -3.62
CA ALA A 7 5.53 -22.34 -2.96
C ALA A 7 7.04 -22.63 -3.06
N GLN A 8 7.46 -23.87 -2.83
CA GLN A 8 8.85 -24.29 -2.95
C GLN A 8 9.35 -24.26 -4.40
N LYS A 9 8.51 -24.66 -5.38
CA LYS A 9 8.83 -24.54 -6.81
C LYS A 9 9.03 -23.08 -7.20
N LYS A 10 8.18 -22.18 -6.71
CA LYS A 10 8.26 -20.75 -6.97
C LYS A 10 9.50 -20.11 -6.32
N ALA A 11 9.80 -20.48 -5.07
CA ALA A 11 11.03 -20.06 -4.39
C ALA A 11 12.28 -20.56 -5.15
N TYR A 12 12.26 -21.78 -5.67
CA TYR A 12 13.36 -22.34 -6.46
C TYR A 12 13.53 -21.59 -7.80
N ILE A 13 12.43 -21.27 -8.51
CA ILE A 13 12.46 -20.50 -9.76
C ILE A 13 12.94 -19.07 -9.51
N LEU A 14 12.52 -18.43 -8.40
CA LEU A 14 13.00 -17.11 -7.99
C LEU A 14 14.51 -17.14 -7.69
N ALA A 15 14.97 -18.17 -6.99
CA ALA A 15 16.40 -18.38 -6.74
C ALA A 15 17.18 -18.59 -8.04
N ASP A 16 16.73 -19.47 -8.94
CA ASP A 16 17.40 -19.84 -10.18
C ASP A 16 17.46 -18.65 -11.17
N ASN A 17 16.38 -17.89 -11.32
CA ASN A 17 16.34 -16.71 -12.18
C ASN A 17 17.22 -15.55 -11.67
N ARG A 18 17.46 -15.46 -10.36
CA ARG A 18 18.33 -14.43 -9.78
C ARG A 18 19.79 -14.83 -9.73
N PHE A 19 20.12 -16.12 -9.63
CA PHE A 19 21.49 -16.60 -9.79
C PHE A 19 22.11 -16.25 -11.15
N ALA A 20 21.30 -16.12 -12.18
CA ALA A 20 21.74 -15.76 -13.53
C ALA A 20 21.97 -14.25 -13.72
N LEU A 21 21.51 -13.38 -12.84
CA LEU A 21 21.49 -11.95 -13.08
C LEU A 21 22.39 -11.11 -12.18
N ASP A 22 22.85 -11.58 -11.01
CA ASP A 22 23.73 -10.76 -10.16
C ASP A 22 24.55 -11.51 -9.11
N ALA A 23 25.77 -11.02 -8.93
CA ALA A 23 26.74 -11.49 -7.92
C ALA A 23 26.49 -10.90 -6.52
N GLY A 24 25.24 -10.76 -6.09
CA GLY A 24 24.87 -10.27 -4.76
C GLY A 24 23.40 -10.48 -4.47
N TRP A 25 23.12 -11.31 -3.48
CA TRP A 25 21.76 -11.53 -2.98
C TRP A 25 21.25 -10.31 -2.23
N ASP A 26 20.03 -9.86 -2.57
CA ASP A 26 19.27 -8.97 -1.73
C ASP A 26 18.49 -9.82 -0.70
N GLU A 27 19.11 -10.10 0.43
CA GLU A 27 18.55 -10.96 1.48
C GLU A 27 17.22 -10.42 2.04
N ASP A 28 17.07 -9.10 2.11
CA ASP A 28 15.83 -8.47 2.57
C ASP A 28 14.69 -8.74 1.59
N MET A 29 14.93 -8.58 0.29
CA MET A 29 13.91 -8.83 -0.72
C MET A 29 13.57 -10.31 -0.84
N LEU A 30 14.56 -11.21 -0.71
CA LEU A 30 14.29 -12.65 -0.67
C LEU A 30 13.39 -13.01 0.52
N ARG A 31 13.68 -12.48 1.70
CA ARG A 31 12.85 -12.70 2.89
C ARG A 31 11.42 -12.20 2.66
N VAL A 32 11.24 -10.96 2.15
CA VAL A 32 9.92 -10.40 1.83
C VAL A 32 9.14 -11.28 0.85
N GLU A 33 9.80 -11.80 -0.19
CA GLU A 33 9.14 -12.69 -1.15
C GLU A 33 8.76 -14.05 -0.52
N MET A 34 9.60 -14.60 0.35
CA MET A 34 9.29 -15.85 1.06
C MET A 34 8.15 -15.65 2.07
N GLU A 35 8.16 -14.58 2.84
CA GLU A 35 7.10 -14.26 3.79
C GLU A 35 5.78 -13.92 3.07
N ALA A 36 5.83 -13.24 1.91
CA ALA A 36 4.65 -13.02 1.08
C ALA A 36 4.03 -14.32 0.55
N LEU A 37 4.86 -15.36 0.30
CA LEU A 37 4.37 -16.71 -0.05
C LEU A 37 3.68 -17.40 1.14
N GLN A 38 4.14 -17.16 2.35
CA GLN A 38 3.53 -17.69 3.59
C GLN A 38 2.27 -16.92 3.97
N GLY A 39 2.22 -15.59 3.75
CA GLY A 39 1.08 -14.72 4.03
C GLY A 39 -0.02 -14.71 2.97
N MET A 40 0.04 -15.62 1.97
CA MET A 40 -1.01 -15.72 0.92
C MET A 40 -2.37 -16.19 1.44
N ASP A 41 -2.46 -16.65 2.69
CA ASP A 41 -3.69 -17.21 3.26
C ASP A 41 -4.59 -16.16 3.95
N PHE A 42 -4.21 -14.85 3.93
CA PHE A 42 -5.08 -13.82 4.49
C PHE A 42 -6.23 -13.51 3.53
N ASP A 43 -7.45 -13.90 3.94
CA ASP A 43 -8.68 -13.70 3.17
C ASP A 43 -9.30 -12.33 3.49
N VAL A 44 -8.96 -11.31 2.69
CA VAL A 44 -9.50 -9.95 2.81
C VAL A 44 -11.03 -9.94 2.67
N ASP A 45 -11.59 -10.74 1.77
CA ASP A 45 -13.03 -10.76 1.53
C ASP A 45 -13.79 -11.37 2.72
N ALA A 46 -13.23 -12.40 3.35
CA ALA A 46 -13.80 -12.95 4.58
C ALA A 46 -13.75 -11.94 5.73
N GLU A 47 -12.67 -11.17 5.84
CA GLU A 47 -12.53 -10.15 6.87
C GLU A 47 -13.54 -9.01 6.68
N LEU A 48 -13.75 -8.56 5.45
CA LEU A 48 -14.74 -7.51 5.11
C LEU A 48 -16.20 -7.91 5.43
N GLN A 49 -16.49 -9.18 5.61
CA GLN A 49 -17.83 -9.67 5.99
C GLN A 49 -18.06 -9.64 7.51
N LYS A 50 -17.00 -9.53 8.32
CA LYS A 50 -17.14 -9.44 9.78
C LYS A 50 -17.76 -8.10 10.20
N PRO A 51 -18.41 -8.05 11.38
CA PRO A 51 -18.90 -6.80 11.96
C PRO A 51 -17.74 -5.79 12.18
N CYS A 52 -17.95 -4.54 11.77
CA CYS A 52 -16.91 -3.52 11.82
C CYS A 52 -16.67 -3.01 13.25
N VAL A 53 -15.41 -2.98 13.67
CA VAL A 53 -14.93 -2.50 14.98
C VAL A 53 -14.44 -1.05 14.90
N ALA A 54 -13.68 -0.73 13.85
CA ALA A 54 -13.12 0.61 13.63
C ALA A 54 -14.20 1.65 13.35
N LYS A 55 -13.92 2.90 13.72
CA LYS A 55 -14.78 4.06 13.48
C LYS A 55 -13.95 5.21 12.94
N THR A 56 -14.60 6.11 12.20
CA THR A 56 -13.95 7.35 11.77
C THR A 56 -13.39 8.10 12.97
N GLY A 57 -12.13 8.50 12.87
CA GLY A 57 -11.37 9.16 13.92
C GLY A 57 -10.52 8.22 14.79
N ASP A 58 -10.69 6.91 14.72
CA ASP A 58 -9.83 5.97 15.46
C ASP A 58 -8.39 6.00 14.96
N VAL A 59 -7.43 5.90 15.89
CA VAL A 59 -6.03 5.65 15.56
C VAL A 59 -5.63 4.30 16.15
N TRP A 60 -5.22 3.38 15.29
CA TRP A 60 -4.69 2.09 15.67
C TRP A 60 -3.16 2.14 15.74
N HIS A 61 -2.60 1.73 16.86
CA HIS A 61 -1.18 1.52 17.08
C HIS A 61 -0.87 0.04 16.91
N LEU A 62 -0.03 -0.28 15.94
CA LEU A 62 0.32 -1.63 15.53
C LEU A 62 1.84 -1.78 15.66
N GLY A 63 2.31 -2.11 16.86
CA GLY A 63 3.72 -2.01 17.22
C GLY A 63 4.25 -0.58 17.04
N LYS A 64 5.14 -0.41 16.06
CA LYS A 64 5.69 0.91 15.68
C LYS A 64 4.88 1.64 14.60
N HIS A 65 3.90 0.97 14.00
CA HIS A 65 3.07 1.55 12.94
C HIS A 65 1.83 2.23 13.53
N ARG A 66 1.19 3.09 12.72
CA ARG A 66 -0.09 3.72 13.04
C ARG A 66 -1.01 3.69 11.84
N VAL A 67 -2.28 3.44 12.09
CA VAL A 67 -3.34 3.51 11.07
C VAL A 67 -4.47 4.37 11.61
N ILE A 68 -4.86 5.40 10.87
CA ILE A 68 -6.00 6.26 11.21
C ILE A 68 -7.17 5.99 10.27
N CYS A 69 -8.37 5.85 10.85
CA CYS A 69 -9.61 5.88 10.08
C CYS A 69 -9.99 7.34 9.79
N GLY A 70 -9.65 7.85 8.58
CA GLY A 70 -9.80 9.27 8.27
C GLY A 70 -9.72 9.59 6.80
N ASP A 71 -9.94 10.86 6.49
CA ASP A 71 -9.90 11.39 5.13
C ASP A 71 -8.50 11.90 4.78
N SER A 72 -7.93 11.38 3.70
CA SER A 72 -6.59 11.73 3.21
C SER A 72 -6.47 13.14 2.64
N THR A 73 -7.58 13.83 2.41
CA THR A 73 -7.58 15.22 1.93
C THR A 73 -7.48 16.25 3.05
N LEU A 74 -7.65 15.82 4.31
CA LEU A 74 -7.74 16.70 5.48
C LEU A 74 -6.41 16.80 6.23
N PRO A 75 -5.82 18.00 6.40
CA PRO A 75 -4.58 18.18 7.16
C PRO A 75 -4.63 17.65 8.59
N GLU A 76 -5.76 17.81 9.29
CA GLU A 76 -5.98 17.35 10.66
C GLU A 76 -5.85 15.82 10.82
N THR A 77 -6.12 15.07 9.77
CA THR A 77 -5.87 13.62 9.75
C THR A 77 -4.39 13.32 9.99
N TYR A 78 -3.51 14.08 9.34
CA TYR A 78 -2.06 13.90 9.45
C TYR A 78 -1.50 14.48 10.75
N GLU A 79 -2.07 15.56 11.26
CA GLU A 79 -1.70 16.11 12.56
C GLU A 79 -1.91 15.08 13.68
N ARG A 80 -3.03 14.37 13.64
CA ARG A 80 -3.33 13.29 14.60
C ARG A 80 -2.44 12.06 14.39
N LEU A 81 -2.22 11.65 13.13
CA LEU A 81 -1.47 10.45 12.80
C LEU A 81 0.02 10.58 13.11
N LEU A 82 0.61 11.71 12.75
CA LEU A 82 2.06 11.95 12.77
C LEU A 82 2.51 12.78 13.98
N GLY A 83 1.67 13.66 14.52
CA GLY A 83 2.12 14.68 15.47
C GLY A 83 3.17 15.59 14.82
N SER A 84 4.38 15.61 15.38
CA SER A 84 5.51 16.41 14.85
C SER A 84 6.43 15.65 13.90
N GLU A 85 6.20 14.37 13.66
CA GLU A 85 7.04 13.52 12.82
C GLU A 85 6.92 13.90 11.34
N LYS A 86 7.99 13.70 10.57
CA LYS A 86 8.00 13.88 9.12
C LYS A 86 8.25 12.57 8.42
N VAL A 87 7.56 12.34 7.31
CA VAL A 87 7.69 11.11 6.55
C VAL A 87 8.87 11.17 5.57
N ASN A 88 9.54 10.03 5.39
CA ASN A 88 10.70 9.88 4.51
C ASN A 88 10.29 9.44 3.10
N LEU A 89 9.11 8.84 2.99
CA LEU A 89 8.54 8.34 1.73
C LEU A 89 7.03 8.38 1.79
N VAL A 90 6.38 8.79 0.72
CA VAL A 90 4.98 8.49 0.44
C VAL A 90 4.93 7.39 -0.61
N CYS A 91 4.21 6.30 -0.35
CA CYS A 91 3.97 5.22 -1.31
C CYS A 91 2.48 4.90 -1.27
N THR A 92 1.74 5.27 -2.32
CA THR A 92 0.28 5.35 -2.21
C THR A 92 -0.44 5.03 -3.51
N ASP A 93 -1.66 4.49 -3.37
CA ASP A 93 -2.52 4.01 -4.45
C ASP A 93 -3.92 4.65 -4.35
N PRO A 94 -4.08 5.92 -4.75
CA PRO A 94 -5.38 6.60 -4.67
C PRO A 94 -6.40 6.00 -5.64
N PRO A 95 -7.72 6.21 -5.42
CA PRO A 95 -8.77 5.80 -6.35
C PRO A 95 -8.47 6.28 -7.77
N TYR A 96 -8.70 5.42 -8.77
CA TYR A 96 -8.34 5.71 -10.17
C TYR A 96 -9.39 6.48 -10.96
N MET A 97 -10.58 6.71 -10.38
CA MET A 97 -11.74 7.38 -11.01
C MET A 97 -12.16 6.74 -12.35
N ILE A 98 -12.12 5.42 -12.40
CA ILE A 98 -12.50 4.61 -13.58
C ILE A 98 -13.75 3.76 -13.35
N GLN A 99 -14.47 4.01 -12.25
CA GLN A 99 -15.72 3.35 -11.87
C GLN A 99 -15.58 1.81 -11.83
N LEU A 100 -14.53 1.34 -11.15
CA LEU A 100 -14.33 -0.09 -10.95
C LEU A 100 -15.44 -0.63 -10.03
N GLU A 101 -16.30 -1.48 -10.59
CA GLU A 101 -17.19 -2.31 -9.80
C GLU A 101 -16.45 -3.57 -9.36
N SER A 102 -16.35 -3.79 -8.05
CA SER A 102 -15.79 -5.00 -7.48
C SER A 102 -16.91 -5.82 -6.81
N THR A 103 -16.67 -7.11 -6.62
CA THR A 103 -17.56 -7.99 -5.83
C THR A 103 -17.68 -7.54 -4.37
N SER A 104 -16.69 -6.78 -3.86
CA SER A 104 -16.65 -6.22 -2.50
C SER A 104 -17.32 -4.85 -2.39
N GLY A 105 -17.92 -4.32 -3.47
CA GLY A 105 -18.59 -3.02 -3.51
C GLY A 105 -17.86 -1.95 -4.34
N LYS A 106 -18.41 -0.73 -4.33
CA LYS A 106 -17.81 0.42 -5.01
C LYS A 106 -16.69 1.01 -4.17
N ILE A 107 -15.56 1.32 -4.82
CA ILE A 107 -14.49 2.11 -4.20
C ILE A 107 -15.00 3.53 -4.01
N LYS A 108 -14.92 4.08 -2.80
CA LYS A 108 -15.26 5.49 -2.56
C LYS A 108 -14.41 6.42 -3.42
N ASN A 109 -15.04 7.46 -3.96
CA ASN A 109 -14.41 8.47 -4.83
C ASN A 109 -13.89 7.95 -6.18
N ASP A 110 -14.21 6.71 -6.59
CA ASP A 110 -13.81 6.19 -7.91
C ASP A 110 -14.77 6.63 -9.04
N ASP A 111 -15.88 7.27 -8.72
CA ASP A 111 -16.91 7.77 -9.64
C ASP A 111 -16.91 9.29 -9.85
N LEU A 112 -15.91 10.00 -9.35
CA LEU A 112 -15.76 11.43 -9.50
C LEU A 112 -15.58 11.84 -10.98
N ASN A 113 -16.20 12.96 -11.37
CA ASN A 113 -15.90 13.58 -12.65
C ASN A 113 -14.48 14.16 -12.65
N ASP A 114 -13.94 14.51 -13.83
CA ASP A 114 -12.54 14.91 -13.98
C ASP A 114 -12.14 16.14 -13.15
N LYS A 115 -13.06 17.09 -12.94
CA LYS A 115 -12.80 18.28 -12.12
C LYS A 115 -12.72 17.91 -10.63
N ASP A 116 -13.70 17.16 -10.14
CA ASP A 116 -13.75 16.77 -8.72
C ASP A 116 -12.62 15.79 -8.40
N ALA A 117 -12.26 14.93 -9.35
CA ALA A 117 -11.11 14.04 -9.26
C ALA A 117 -9.78 14.81 -9.12
N TYR A 118 -9.60 15.88 -9.92
CA TYR A 118 -8.43 16.75 -9.82
C TYR A 118 -8.35 17.44 -8.45
N GLU A 119 -9.45 18.05 -7.98
CA GLU A 119 -9.46 18.75 -6.68
C GLU A 119 -9.21 17.77 -5.51
N PHE A 120 -9.80 16.56 -5.57
CA PHE A 120 -9.57 15.50 -4.59
C PHE A 120 -8.08 15.10 -4.53
N LEU A 121 -7.49 14.75 -5.67
CA LEU A 121 -6.08 14.35 -5.75
C LEU A 121 -5.15 15.49 -5.31
N LYS A 122 -5.40 16.72 -5.77
CA LYS A 122 -4.61 17.89 -5.39
C LYS A 122 -4.66 18.14 -3.88
N SER A 123 -5.84 18.02 -3.26
CA SER A 123 -5.99 18.19 -1.81
C SER A 123 -5.18 17.12 -1.05
N ALA A 124 -5.31 15.85 -1.42
CA ALA A 124 -4.54 14.77 -0.81
C ALA A 124 -3.03 14.95 -1.00
N PHE A 125 -2.58 15.26 -2.21
CA PHE A 125 -1.15 15.47 -2.51
C PHE A 125 -0.60 16.70 -1.79
N THR A 126 -1.39 17.78 -1.62
CA THR A 126 -0.99 18.95 -0.82
C THR A 126 -0.83 18.58 0.65
N ALA A 127 -1.72 17.74 1.19
CA ALA A 127 -1.61 17.25 2.55
C ALA A 127 -0.34 16.37 2.72
N PHE A 128 -0.02 15.48 1.76
CA PHE A 128 1.24 14.72 1.78
C PHE A 128 2.46 15.63 1.75
N HIS A 129 2.44 16.64 0.87
CA HIS A 129 3.56 17.60 0.75
C HIS A 129 3.85 18.28 2.09
N SER A 130 2.82 18.64 2.87
CA SER A 130 2.97 19.35 4.14
C SER A 130 3.67 18.54 5.23
N VAL A 131 3.55 17.19 5.20
CA VAL A 131 4.09 16.29 6.21
C VAL A 131 5.38 15.59 5.80
N MET A 132 5.77 15.70 4.53
CA MET A 132 7.01 15.10 4.02
C MET A 132 8.26 15.87 4.50
N ALA A 133 9.33 15.13 4.78
CA ALA A 133 10.66 15.70 4.91
C ALA A 133 11.11 16.32 3.57
N THR A 134 12.01 17.31 3.63
CA THR A 134 12.48 18.03 2.43
C THR A 134 13.31 17.16 1.47
N ASP A 135 13.74 15.99 1.94
CA ASP A 135 14.51 15.01 1.18
C ASP A 135 13.75 13.69 0.94
N ALA A 136 12.44 13.69 1.20
CA ALA A 136 11.57 12.55 0.97
C ALA A 136 11.18 12.37 -0.51
N SER A 137 10.91 11.12 -0.88
CA SER A 137 10.36 10.75 -2.19
C SER A 137 8.87 10.43 -2.10
N ILE A 138 8.21 10.37 -3.26
CA ILE A 138 6.82 9.95 -3.37
C ILE A 138 6.63 9.03 -4.58
N TYR A 139 5.92 7.90 -4.38
CA TYR A 139 5.39 7.03 -5.43
C TYR A 139 3.87 7.10 -5.43
N VAL A 140 3.30 7.33 -6.59
CA VAL A 140 1.85 7.37 -6.79
C VAL A 140 1.47 6.41 -7.91
N PHE A 141 0.71 5.38 -7.59
CA PHE A 141 0.09 4.51 -8.59
C PHE A 141 -1.08 5.23 -9.26
N TYR A 142 -1.30 4.98 -10.56
CA TYR A 142 -2.40 5.62 -11.28
C TYR A 142 -2.87 4.80 -12.49
N ALA A 143 -4.05 5.12 -13.01
CA ALA A 143 -4.54 4.53 -14.26
C ALA A 143 -4.09 5.38 -15.46
N THR A 144 -3.59 4.71 -16.52
CA THR A 144 -3.18 5.38 -17.77
C THR A 144 -4.26 6.27 -18.36
N ALA A 145 -5.55 5.87 -18.25
CA ALA A 145 -6.69 6.64 -18.75
C ALA A 145 -6.88 8.00 -18.04
N LYS A 146 -6.35 8.15 -16.83
CA LYS A 146 -6.45 9.36 -16.00
C LYS A 146 -5.11 10.06 -15.80
N ALA A 147 -4.07 9.67 -16.56
CA ALA A 147 -2.70 10.15 -16.41
C ALA A 147 -2.60 11.68 -16.29
N ARG A 148 -3.31 12.42 -17.15
CA ARG A 148 -3.28 13.89 -17.15
C ARG A 148 -3.73 14.47 -15.81
N ILE A 149 -4.86 13.99 -15.28
CA ILE A 149 -5.42 14.50 -14.00
C ILE A 149 -4.45 14.24 -12.86
N PHE A 150 -3.86 13.03 -12.82
CA PHE A 150 -2.87 12.67 -11.81
C PHE A 150 -1.61 13.54 -11.88
N HIS A 151 -1.06 13.76 -13.09
CA HIS A 151 0.12 14.58 -13.28
C HIS A 151 -0.14 16.06 -12.95
N ASP A 152 -1.26 16.64 -13.44
CA ASP A 152 -1.62 18.02 -13.17
C ASP A 152 -1.80 18.26 -11.65
N ALA A 153 -2.56 17.39 -10.95
CA ALA A 153 -2.75 17.48 -9.50
C ALA A 153 -1.44 17.31 -8.71
N TYR A 154 -0.57 16.38 -9.15
CA TYR A 154 0.71 16.11 -8.54
C TYR A 154 1.65 17.32 -8.63
N GLU A 155 1.77 17.90 -9.82
CA GLU A 155 2.65 19.06 -10.05
C GLU A 155 2.12 20.33 -9.36
N ASP A 156 0.81 20.52 -9.33
CA ASP A 156 0.16 21.68 -8.68
C ASP A 156 0.17 21.58 -7.16
N ALA A 157 0.29 20.37 -6.59
CA ALA A 157 0.55 20.15 -5.18
C ALA A 157 2.01 20.40 -4.77
N GLY A 158 2.88 20.84 -5.70
CA GLY A 158 4.26 21.19 -5.40
C GLY A 158 5.29 20.09 -5.59
N PHE A 159 4.93 19.02 -6.27
CA PHE A 159 5.84 17.92 -6.58
C PHE A 159 6.51 18.05 -7.96
N LYS A 160 7.69 17.47 -8.08
CA LYS A 160 8.43 17.32 -9.32
C LYS A 160 8.44 15.85 -9.74
N VAL A 161 8.04 15.58 -10.98
CA VAL A 161 8.19 14.23 -11.56
C VAL A 161 9.67 13.94 -11.81
N GLY A 162 10.17 12.87 -11.22
CA GLY A 162 11.52 12.36 -11.42
C GLY A 162 11.56 11.33 -12.53
N ALA A 163 10.64 10.34 -12.50
CA ALA A 163 10.47 9.33 -13.54
C ALA A 163 9.05 8.77 -13.57
N GLY A 164 8.62 8.34 -14.75
CA GLY A 164 7.50 7.42 -14.90
C GLY A 164 8.00 5.98 -14.79
N LEU A 165 7.43 5.22 -13.87
CA LEU A 165 7.77 3.82 -13.66
C LEU A 165 6.62 2.93 -14.13
N VAL A 166 6.92 1.67 -14.44
CA VAL A 166 5.95 0.68 -14.93
C VAL A 166 6.10 -0.62 -14.18
N TRP A 167 5.08 -0.98 -13.43
CA TRP A 167 4.93 -2.32 -12.92
C TRP A 167 4.30 -3.22 -13.97
N LYS A 168 5.09 -4.16 -14.51
CA LYS A 168 4.62 -5.21 -15.43
C LYS A 168 4.06 -6.38 -14.60
N LYS A 169 2.83 -6.77 -14.90
CA LYS A 169 2.12 -7.90 -14.27
C LYS A 169 2.47 -9.23 -14.95
N ASP A 170 2.25 -10.33 -14.25
CA ASP A 170 2.44 -11.70 -14.75
C ASP A 170 1.44 -12.10 -15.84
N ARG A 171 0.24 -11.49 -15.83
CA ARG A 171 -0.84 -11.78 -16.78
C ARG A 171 -1.64 -10.51 -17.11
N LEU A 172 -2.30 -10.53 -18.27
CA LEU A 172 -3.14 -9.42 -18.72
C LEU A 172 -4.38 -9.23 -17.83
N VAL A 173 -4.90 -8.01 -17.81
CA VAL A 173 -6.20 -7.68 -17.23
C VAL A 173 -7.25 -7.81 -18.31
N LEU A 174 -8.28 -8.62 -18.08
CA LEU A 174 -9.42 -8.77 -18.99
C LEU A 174 -10.21 -7.45 -19.02
N THR A 175 -10.25 -6.82 -20.18
CA THR A 175 -11.00 -5.59 -20.44
C THR A 175 -11.75 -5.72 -21.77
N ARG A 176 -12.73 -4.86 -22.03
CA ARG A 176 -13.42 -4.80 -23.32
C ARG A 176 -12.63 -4.08 -24.42
N MET A 177 -11.47 -3.50 -24.07
CA MET A 177 -10.59 -2.80 -25.03
C MET A 177 -9.85 -3.80 -25.94
N ASP A 178 -9.44 -3.38 -27.13
CA ASP A 178 -8.64 -4.18 -28.04
C ASP A 178 -7.25 -4.48 -27.46
N TRP A 179 -6.57 -3.46 -26.91
CA TRP A 179 -5.32 -3.61 -26.17
C TRP A 179 -5.59 -3.96 -24.71
N LYS A 180 -5.01 -5.07 -24.25
CA LYS A 180 -5.15 -5.54 -22.86
C LYS A 180 -4.02 -4.98 -22.01
N TYR A 181 -4.36 -4.38 -20.87
CA TYR A 181 -3.36 -3.91 -19.93
C TYR A 181 -2.64 -5.09 -19.27
N ILE A 182 -1.32 -5.03 -19.26
CA ILE A 182 -0.41 -5.95 -18.56
C ILE A 182 0.48 -5.19 -17.59
N HIS A 183 0.20 -3.92 -17.36
CA HIS A 183 1.00 -3.07 -16.49
C HIS A 183 0.16 -2.04 -15.74
N GLU A 184 0.76 -1.48 -14.71
CA GLU A 184 0.29 -0.25 -14.05
C GLU A 184 1.43 0.77 -14.03
N PRO A 185 1.14 2.03 -14.36
CA PRO A 185 2.11 3.12 -14.27
C PRO A 185 2.19 3.67 -12.85
N ILE A 186 3.37 4.22 -12.51
CA ILE A 186 3.66 4.84 -11.22
C ILE A 186 4.41 6.13 -11.47
N ILE A 187 3.98 7.24 -10.87
CA ILE A 187 4.77 8.47 -10.81
C ILE A 187 5.75 8.33 -9.64
N TRP A 188 7.03 8.54 -9.91
CA TRP A 188 8.03 8.74 -8.88
C TRP A 188 8.60 10.15 -8.94
N GLY A 189 8.78 10.76 -7.79
CA GLY A 189 9.37 12.08 -7.68
C GLY A 189 9.53 12.55 -6.24
N TRP A 190 9.60 13.87 -6.06
CA TRP A 190 9.84 14.53 -4.77
C TRP A 190 9.34 15.97 -4.79
N ARG A 191 9.44 16.67 -3.67
CA ARG A 191 9.02 18.09 -3.54
C ARG A 191 9.85 19.00 -4.46
N LYS A 192 9.21 19.98 -5.13
CA LYS A 192 9.91 20.99 -5.98
C LYS A 192 10.92 21.84 -5.20
N ASP A 193 10.63 22.09 -3.92
CA ASP A 193 11.46 22.84 -2.99
C ASP A 193 12.47 22.00 -2.21
N GLY A 194 12.62 20.72 -2.58
CA GLY A 194 13.47 19.76 -1.90
C GLY A 194 14.37 18.96 -2.85
N ARG A 195 14.83 17.86 -2.33
CA ARG A 195 15.61 16.84 -3.06
C ARG A 195 15.08 15.46 -2.66
N HIS A 196 15.64 14.40 -3.22
CA HIS A 196 15.34 13.04 -2.83
C HIS A 196 16.57 12.31 -2.31
N ARG A 197 16.35 11.27 -1.52
CA ARG A 197 17.37 10.29 -1.16
C ARG A 197 17.14 9.01 -1.95
N TRP A 198 18.24 8.43 -2.38
CA TRP A 198 18.27 7.17 -3.09
C TRP A 198 19.23 6.20 -2.40
N TYR A 199 18.72 5.03 -2.04
CA TYR A 199 19.47 3.97 -1.36
C TYR A 199 19.62 2.73 -2.22
N GLY A 200 18.96 2.69 -3.37
CA GLY A 200 19.10 1.64 -4.37
C GLY A 200 20.46 1.72 -5.09
N ASP A 201 20.81 0.65 -5.77
CA ASP A 201 21.97 0.64 -6.65
C ASP A 201 21.69 1.38 -7.97
N GLN A 202 22.70 1.43 -8.86
CA GLN A 202 22.60 2.09 -10.16
C GLN A 202 22.01 1.18 -11.27
N LYS A 203 21.56 -0.04 -10.94
CA LYS A 203 21.04 -1.02 -11.89
C LYS A 203 19.50 -1.01 -11.95
N GLN A 204 18.86 -0.21 -11.11
CA GLN A 204 17.40 -0.14 -11.08
C GLN A 204 16.86 0.45 -12.38
N THR A 205 15.81 -0.16 -12.91
CA THR A 205 15.18 0.23 -14.19
C THR A 205 13.76 0.77 -13.97
N THR A 206 13.26 1.53 -14.93
CA THR A 206 11.90 2.09 -14.88
C THR A 206 10.79 1.07 -15.15
N VAL A 207 11.14 -0.14 -15.59
CA VAL A 207 10.19 -1.25 -15.81
C VAL A 207 10.63 -2.44 -14.97
N PHE A 208 9.75 -2.93 -14.13
CA PHE A 208 10.00 -4.08 -13.27
C PHE A 208 8.79 -5.01 -13.22
N SER A 209 9.01 -6.28 -12.95
CA SER A 209 7.98 -7.32 -12.96
C SER A 209 7.77 -7.89 -11.57
N PHE A 210 6.52 -7.88 -11.14
CA PHE A 210 6.07 -8.58 -9.93
C PHE A 210 4.74 -9.28 -10.24
N ASP A 211 4.61 -10.51 -9.76
CA ASP A 211 3.37 -11.26 -9.92
C ASP A 211 2.25 -10.61 -9.10
N ARG A 212 1.04 -10.64 -9.64
CA ARG A 212 -0.16 -10.27 -8.87
C ARG A 212 -0.40 -11.28 -7.75
N ILE A 213 -1.10 -10.82 -6.71
CA ILE A 213 -1.59 -11.73 -5.66
C ILE A 213 -2.50 -12.76 -6.35
N LYS A 214 -2.22 -14.04 -6.14
CA LYS A 214 -3.06 -15.13 -6.65
C LYS A 214 -4.24 -15.29 -5.69
N ASP A 215 -5.44 -15.17 -6.22
CA ASP A 215 -6.63 -15.60 -5.48
C ASP A 215 -6.59 -17.11 -5.25
N SER A 216 -6.73 -17.53 -4.02
CA SER A 216 -6.86 -18.95 -3.64
C SER A 216 -8.22 -19.55 -4.05
N LYS A 217 -9.18 -18.74 -4.45
CA LYS A 217 -10.51 -19.17 -4.88
C LYS A 217 -10.84 -18.71 -6.29
N LYS A 218 -10.70 -19.64 -7.25
CA LYS A 218 -11.22 -19.58 -8.63
C LYS A 218 -11.22 -18.21 -9.31
N ASP A 219 -10.46 -18.04 -10.35
CA ASP A 219 -10.53 -17.07 -11.48
C ASP A 219 -11.52 -15.87 -11.42
N GLY A 220 -12.00 -15.48 -10.26
CA GLY A 220 -12.91 -14.40 -9.95
C GLY A 220 -12.40 -13.55 -8.81
N CYS A 221 -11.65 -12.53 -9.15
CA CYS A 221 -11.50 -11.27 -8.43
C CYS A 221 -11.38 -11.33 -6.89
N GLY A 222 -10.18 -11.61 -6.39
CA GLY A 222 -9.75 -11.02 -5.14
C GLY A 222 -9.81 -9.51 -5.24
N HIS A 223 -9.78 -8.81 -4.12
CA HIS A 223 -9.95 -7.35 -4.13
C HIS A 223 -9.08 -6.73 -5.24
N PRO A 224 -9.65 -6.12 -6.28
CA PRO A 224 -8.97 -5.82 -7.54
C PRO A 224 -7.84 -4.80 -7.38
N SER A 225 -7.70 -4.18 -6.22
CA SER A 225 -6.74 -3.10 -5.95
C SER A 225 -5.60 -3.48 -5.00
N SER A 226 -5.54 -4.71 -4.43
CA SER A 226 -4.44 -5.08 -3.53
C SER A 226 -3.11 -5.17 -4.30
N LYS A 227 -2.12 -4.36 -3.89
CA LYS A 227 -0.78 -4.40 -4.47
C LYS A 227 0.05 -5.54 -3.85
N PRO A 228 0.88 -6.23 -4.62
CA PRO A 228 1.79 -7.23 -4.06
C PRO A 228 2.75 -6.63 -3.04
N VAL A 229 2.87 -7.26 -1.87
CA VAL A 229 3.80 -6.82 -0.82
C VAL A 229 5.25 -6.73 -1.34
N PRO A 230 5.76 -7.69 -2.14
CA PRO A 230 7.11 -7.57 -2.71
C PRO A 230 7.32 -6.35 -3.62
N LEU A 231 6.29 -5.94 -4.38
CA LEU A 231 6.35 -4.73 -5.19
C LEU A 231 6.52 -3.48 -4.32
N ILE A 232 5.68 -3.35 -3.28
CA ILE A 232 5.76 -2.22 -2.36
C ILE A 232 7.10 -2.22 -1.61
N ALA A 233 7.54 -3.38 -1.12
CA ALA A 233 8.82 -3.54 -0.45
C ALA A 233 10.01 -3.11 -1.35
N TYR A 234 9.98 -3.51 -2.62
CA TYR A 234 10.97 -3.08 -3.60
C TYR A 234 11.04 -1.55 -3.72
N LEU A 235 9.91 -0.87 -3.86
CA LEU A 235 9.84 0.60 -3.96
C LEU A 235 10.30 1.29 -2.67
N VAL A 236 9.81 0.82 -1.52
CA VAL A 236 10.13 1.35 -0.19
C VAL A 236 11.63 1.28 0.09
N LYS A 237 12.27 0.16 -0.26
CA LYS A 237 13.70 -0.06 -0.03
C LYS A 237 14.58 0.93 -0.79
N GLN A 238 14.17 1.37 -1.99
CA GLN A 238 14.96 2.31 -2.79
C GLN A 238 15.07 3.71 -2.16
N CYS A 239 14.05 4.13 -1.39
CA CYS A 239 13.96 5.51 -0.90
C CYS A 239 13.97 5.63 0.63
N THR A 240 14.08 4.51 1.38
CA THR A 240 14.09 4.53 2.85
C THR A 240 15.17 3.62 3.44
N GLN A 241 15.56 3.92 4.67
CA GLN A 241 16.39 3.05 5.52
C GLN A 241 15.55 2.46 6.66
N THR A 242 16.14 1.53 7.42
CA THR A 242 15.54 0.99 8.66
C THR A 242 15.01 2.11 9.55
N ASN A 243 13.82 1.94 10.11
CA ASN A 243 13.06 2.92 10.88
C ASN A 243 12.65 4.18 10.11
N GLY A 244 12.85 4.24 8.80
CA GLY A 244 12.28 5.30 7.97
C GLY A 244 10.76 5.24 7.96
N ILE A 245 10.11 6.40 8.06
CA ILE A 245 8.64 6.52 8.07
C ILE A 245 8.12 6.58 6.64
N VAL A 246 7.22 5.65 6.34
CA VAL A 246 6.50 5.55 5.06
C VAL A 246 5.04 5.89 5.30
N LEU A 247 4.52 6.85 4.54
CA LEU A 247 3.10 7.21 4.55
C LEU A 247 2.39 6.55 3.37
N ASP A 248 1.26 5.92 3.67
CA ASP A 248 0.28 5.53 2.66
C ASP A 248 -1.06 6.23 2.97
N GLY A 249 -1.46 7.16 2.10
CA GLY A 249 -2.69 7.93 2.29
C GLY A 249 -3.97 7.18 1.90
N PHE A 250 -3.85 6.02 1.25
CA PHE A 250 -4.95 5.18 0.79
C PHE A 250 -4.63 3.71 1.06
N LEU A 251 -4.55 3.36 2.36
CA LEU A 251 -3.94 2.13 2.84
C LEU A 251 -4.61 0.85 2.31
N GLY A 252 -5.93 0.87 2.14
CA GLY A 252 -6.70 -0.26 1.63
C GLY A 252 -6.44 -1.55 2.40
N SER A 253 -6.05 -2.61 1.71
CA SER A 253 -5.73 -3.91 2.30
C SER A 253 -4.39 -3.98 3.06
N ALA A 254 -3.74 -2.84 3.30
CA ALA A 254 -2.52 -2.70 4.11
C ALA A 254 -1.24 -3.38 3.55
N SER A 255 -1.10 -3.50 2.23
CA SER A 255 0.13 -4.03 1.63
C SER A 255 1.37 -3.22 2.02
N THR A 256 1.25 -1.89 2.12
CA THR A 256 2.32 -0.99 2.53
C THR A 256 2.72 -1.22 4.00
N LEU A 257 1.75 -1.46 4.88
CA LEU A 257 2.00 -1.78 6.29
C LEU A 257 2.84 -3.06 6.42
N ILE A 258 2.42 -4.13 5.74
CA ILE A 258 3.12 -5.42 5.79
C ILE A 258 4.53 -5.31 5.18
N ALA A 259 4.68 -4.61 4.05
CA ALA A 259 6.00 -4.37 3.46
C ALA A 259 6.94 -3.61 4.42
N CYS A 260 6.41 -2.61 5.13
CA CYS A 260 7.17 -1.85 6.11
C CYS A 260 7.58 -2.70 7.32
N GLU A 261 6.69 -3.54 7.84
CA GLU A 261 7.00 -4.46 8.95
C GLU A 261 8.14 -5.40 8.55
N GLN A 262 8.01 -6.08 7.41
CA GLN A 262 9.02 -7.02 6.90
C GLN A 262 10.39 -6.37 6.66
N LEU A 263 10.41 -5.11 6.27
CA LEU A 263 11.63 -4.35 6.01
C LEU A 263 12.18 -3.59 7.24
N ASN A 264 11.54 -3.67 8.40
CA ASN A 264 11.87 -2.85 9.56
C ASN A 264 11.75 -1.33 9.30
N ARG A 265 10.75 -0.91 8.51
CA ARG A 265 10.33 0.48 8.34
C ARG A 265 9.10 0.74 9.19
N ILE A 266 8.70 1.99 9.32
CA ILE A 266 7.51 2.41 10.05
C ILE A 266 6.46 2.80 9.01
N CYS A 267 5.26 2.22 9.08
CA CYS A 267 4.14 2.61 8.23
C CYS A 267 3.18 3.51 9.01
N TYR A 268 2.83 4.65 8.43
CA TYR A 268 1.70 5.44 8.86
C TYR A 268 0.66 5.42 7.74
N GLY A 269 -0.51 4.85 8.03
CA GLY A 269 -1.58 4.62 7.07
C GLY A 269 -2.79 5.49 7.34
N VAL A 270 -3.40 6.01 6.28
CA VAL A 270 -4.73 6.63 6.31
C VAL A 270 -5.68 5.77 5.50
N GLU A 271 -6.83 5.45 6.08
CA GLU A 271 -7.88 4.70 5.39
C GLU A 271 -9.25 5.29 5.74
N LEU A 272 -10.03 5.57 4.71
CA LEU A 272 -11.34 6.22 4.85
C LEU A 272 -12.42 5.24 5.32
N GLU A 273 -12.35 3.99 4.87
CA GLU A 273 -13.36 2.98 5.12
C GLU A 273 -13.04 2.17 6.37
N PRO A 274 -13.85 2.25 7.45
CA PRO A 274 -13.58 1.56 8.71
C PRO A 274 -13.32 0.05 8.56
N LYS A 275 -14.01 -0.62 7.65
CA LYS A 275 -13.80 -2.05 7.39
C LYS A 275 -12.40 -2.38 6.89
N PHE A 276 -11.80 -1.52 6.07
CA PHE A 276 -10.41 -1.71 5.63
C PHE A 276 -9.40 -1.39 6.73
N VAL A 277 -9.75 -0.53 7.69
CA VAL A 277 -8.94 -0.35 8.91
C VAL A 277 -8.91 -1.64 9.72
N ASP A 278 -10.04 -2.32 9.89
CA ASP A 278 -10.10 -3.62 10.57
C ASP A 278 -9.28 -4.68 9.81
N VAL A 279 -9.36 -4.70 8.47
CA VAL A 279 -8.51 -5.56 7.62
C VAL A 279 -7.02 -5.30 7.88
N ALA A 280 -6.61 -4.03 7.99
CA ALA A 280 -5.22 -3.67 8.26
C ALA A 280 -4.75 -4.16 9.63
N VAL A 281 -5.59 -4.02 10.66
CA VAL A 281 -5.32 -4.47 12.03
C VAL A 281 -5.18 -5.99 12.08
N GLU A 282 -6.15 -6.72 11.53
CA GLU A 282 -6.14 -8.18 11.55
C GLU A 282 -4.99 -8.76 10.72
N ARG A 283 -4.66 -8.15 9.59
CA ARG A 283 -3.53 -8.55 8.75
C ARG A 283 -2.19 -8.34 9.47
N TYR A 284 -2.06 -7.25 10.23
CA TYR A 284 -0.89 -7.03 11.08
C TYR A 284 -0.80 -8.11 12.17
N ILE A 285 -1.88 -8.36 12.90
CA ILE A 285 -1.95 -9.38 13.96
C ILE A 285 -1.58 -10.77 13.39
N GLN A 286 -2.11 -11.13 12.23
CA GLN A 286 -1.76 -12.38 11.57
C GLN A 286 -0.26 -12.44 11.21
N SER A 287 0.32 -11.33 10.73
CA SER A 287 1.77 -11.27 10.43
C SER A 287 2.66 -11.41 11.66
N LYS A 288 2.08 -11.31 12.87
CA LYS A 288 2.73 -11.48 14.17
C LYS A 288 2.30 -12.80 14.85
N ASP A 289 1.87 -13.79 14.08
CA ASP A 289 1.41 -15.10 14.59
C ASP A 289 0.27 -14.99 15.62
N GLY A 290 -0.59 -13.97 15.48
CA GLY A 290 -1.71 -13.72 16.38
C GLY A 290 -1.34 -12.96 17.66
N ASN A 291 -0.10 -12.48 17.81
CA ASN A 291 0.28 -11.65 18.97
C ASN A 291 -0.35 -10.27 18.88
N THR A 292 -1.01 -9.85 19.97
CA THR A 292 -1.73 -8.58 20.11
C THR A 292 -1.19 -7.67 21.21
N GLU A 293 -0.07 -8.02 21.85
CA GLU A 293 0.48 -7.29 23.01
C GLU A 293 0.85 -5.84 22.67
N ASP A 294 1.24 -5.58 21.42
CA ASP A 294 1.63 -4.27 20.91
C ASP A 294 0.53 -3.60 20.05
N VAL A 295 -0.72 -4.10 20.12
CA VAL A 295 -1.87 -3.59 19.36
C VAL A 295 -2.82 -2.83 20.29
N PHE A 296 -3.05 -1.55 19.98
CA PHE A 296 -3.89 -0.64 20.76
C PHE A 296 -4.77 0.20 19.85
N LEU A 297 -5.99 0.44 20.31
CA LEU A 297 -6.90 1.44 19.74
C LEU A 297 -6.82 2.73 20.57
N GLU A 298 -6.61 3.86 19.90
CA GLU A 298 -6.81 5.19 20.48
C GLU A 298 -8.14 5.77 19.96
N ARG A 299 -9.10 5.90 20.86
CA ARG A 299 -10.45 6.43 20.60
C ARG A 299 -10.82 7.42 21.69
N ASP A 300 -11.29 8.60 21.31
CA ASP A 300 -11.72 9.67 22.23
C ASP A 300 -10.65 10.05 23.28
N GLY A 301 -9.37 9.94 22.92
CA GLY A 301 -8.24 10.21 23.81
C GLY A 301 -7.87 9.08 24.78
N GLU A 302 -8.58 7.97 24.73
CA GLU A 302 -8.27 6.76 25.51
C GLU A 302 -7.50 5.75 24.67
N ARG A 303 -6.51 5.08 25.29
CA ARG A 303 -5.74 4.00 24.68
C ARG A 303 -6.21 2.65 25.21
N ILE A 304 -6.84 1.86 24.34
CA ILE A 304 -7.51 0.60 24.66
C ILE A 304 -6.68 -0.56 24.08
N PRO A 305 -6.21 -1.53 24.88
CA PRO A 305 -5.58 -2.75 24.34
C PRO A 305 -6.54 -3.51 23.42
N TYR A 306 -6.02 -4.14 22.37
CA TYR A 306 -6.84 -4.86 21.37
C TYR A 306 -7.80 -5.87 22.02
N VAL A 307 -7.36 -6.57 23.07
CA VAL A 307 -8.17 -7.59 23.76
C VAL A 307 -9.37 -7.00 24.49
N ASP A 308 -9.32 -5.72 24.85
CA ASP A 308 -10.36 -5.00 25.57
C ASP A 308 -11.26 -4.16 24.65
N VAL A 309 -10.96 -4.12 23.35
CA VAL A 309 -11.76 -3.37 22.39
C VAL A 309 -13.13 -4.01 22.23
N PRO A 310 -14.24 -3.25 22.44
CA PRO A 310 -15.59 -3.78 22.29
C PRO A 310 -15.84 -4.27 20.85
N LYS A 311 -16.08 -5.56 20.71
CA LYS A 311 -16.46 -6.16 19.41
C LYS A 311 -17.98 -6.12 19.27
N PRO A 312 -18.51 -5.77 18.08
CA PRO A 312 -19.95 -5.87 17.82
C PRO A 312 -20.40 -7.31 18.01
N LYS A 313 -21.62 -7.49 18.52
CA LYS A 313 -22.22 -8.83 18.63
C LYS A 313 -22.44 -9.35 17.21
N GLU A 314 -22.02 -10.58 16.94
CA GLU A 314 -22.45 -11.28 15.74
C GLU A 314 -23.99 -11.37 15.77
N GLU A 315 -24.65 -10.78 14.78
CA GLU A 315 -26.08 -11.00 14.60
C GLU A 315 -26.26 -12.47 14.21
N SER A 316 -26.91 -13.20 15.10
CA SER A 316 -27.22 -14.64 14.99
C SER A 316 -28.26 -14.93 13.91
#